data_958e502b2c6aa583e49e15eb21a790be
#
_entry.id   958e502b2c6aa583e49e15eb21a790be
#
_cell.length_a   1.000
_cell.length_b   1.000
_cell.length_c   1.000
_cell.angle_alpha   90.00
_cell.angle_beta   90.00
_cell.angle_gamma   90.00
#
_symmetry.space_group_name_H-M   'P 1'
#
loop_
_entity.id
_entity.type
_entity.pdbx_description
1 polymer ?
#
loop_
_entity_poly.entity_id
_entity_poly.type
_entity_poly.pdbx_seq_one_letter_code
_entity_poly.pdbx_strand_id
1 'polypeptide(L)'
;MLRDELLKTAYGIWDYVKNAPENKEKNANWRLDWMGILPGKRESRRYVGDYIMTQHDVRAEGRFDDLIAYGGWSMDDHHPSGFRTAERPTIFHPAPSPYGIPYRSTYSRNIENLMFAGRNISVTHTAMSSTRVMATCATIGQAVGTAAAIAVRDGLTPRGVYEKRLGELKQTLMDDDSYLPFNTREVPALTKDAHISAQGVKADPTAPEATNPATCLNPEALRNGLDRPIGGEYNGCVFARGGYVEYDFGKRTHVGRARIIFDSDLNRETEPDPLYKLNRNMIHNRALNWPDCCPPRTITRAYRLDGVLEDGSLIPLVEASDNHQRRCVHDLDAEVCGVRLTLIDTWGLEQCGVFSFDVSETK
;
A
#
# COMPACT_ATOMS: atom_id res chain seq x y z
N MET A 1 -30.50 19.33 20.06
CA MET A 1 -30.65 18.08 20.87
C MET A 1 -29.39 17.21 20.90
N LEU A 2 -29.02 16.48 19.85
CA LEU A 2 -27.79 15.64 19.91
C LEU A 2 -26.51 16.47 20.08
N ARG A 3 -26.40 17.59 19.39
CA ARG A 3 -25.26 18.52 19.53
C ARG A 3 -25.12 19.01 20.96
N ASP A 4 -26.22 19.40 21.59
CA ASP A 4 -26.21 19.98 22.92
C ASP A 4 -25.79 18.96 23.99
N GLU A 5 -26.20 17.70 23.82
CA GLU A 5 -25.75 16.58 24.66
C GLU A 5 -24.25 16.30 24.49
N LEU A 6 -23.73 16.38 23.25
CA LEU A 6 -22.30 16.21 22.98
C LEU A 6 -21.48 17.36 23.57
N LEU A 7 -21.94 18.59 23.43
CA LEU A 7 -21.30 19.76 24.09
C LEU A 7 -21.29 19.62 25.60
N LYS A 8 -22.42 19.24 26.19
CA LYS A 8 -22.51 18.98 27.65
C LYS A 8 -21.52 17.91 28.10
N THR A 9 -21.40 16.82 27.34
CA THR A 9 -20.43 15.76 27.61
C THR A 9 -19.00 16.28 27.52
N ALA A 10 -18.67 17.05 26.47
CA ALA A 10 -17.34 17.62 26.29
C ALA A 10 -16.95 18.59 27.40
N TYR A 11 -17.87 19.46 27.84
CA TYR A 11 -17.66 20.34 29.00
C TYR A 11 -17.51 19.55 30.28
N GLY A 12 -18.27 18.47 30.47
CA GLY A 12 -18.11 17.61 31.66
C GLY A 12 -16.76 16.93 31.71
N ILE A 13 -16.25 16.47 30.55
CA ILE A 13 -14.87 15.91 30.44
C ILE A 13 -13.83 17.00 30.76
N TRP A 14 -14.02 18.20 30.22
CA TRP A 14 -13.12 19.32 30.53
C TRP A 14 -13.16 19.71 32.02
N ASP A 15 -14.33 19.74 32.62
CA ASP A 15 -14.47 19.99 34.04
C ASP A 15 -13.72 18.96 34.88
N TYR A 16 -13.84 17.69 34.57
CA TYR A 16 -13.07 16.62 35.20
C TYR A 16 -11.56 16.82 35.03
N VAL A 17 -11.11 17.06 33.80
CA VAL A 17 -9.68 17.29 33.51
C VAL A 17 -9.14 18.49 34.28
N LYS A 18 -9.93 19.57 34.40
CA LYS A 18 -9.49 20.84 34.99
C LYS A 18 -9.61 20.87 36.52
N ASN A 19 -10.72 20.34 37.06
CA ASN A 19 -11.16 20.65 38.42
C ASN A 19 -11.21 19.42 39.36
N ALA A 20 -11.11 18.17 38.81
CA ALA A 20 -11.08 17.00 39.69
C ALA A 20 -9.87 17.05 40.63
N PRO A 21 -10.03 16.64 41.92
CA PRO A 21 -8.98 16.77 42.93
C PRO A 21 -7.62 16.27 42.52
N GLU A 22 -7.59 15.12 41.81
CA GLU A 22 -6.37 14.48 41.33
C GLU A 22 -5.72 15.18 40.12
N ASN A 23 -6.44 16.07 39.46
CA ASN A 23 -6.00 16.75 38.23
C ASN A 23 -5.77 18.25 38.40
N LYS A 24 -6.42 18.85 39.40
CA LYS A 24 -6.53 20.31 39.58
C LYS A 24 -5.18 21.04 39.63
N GLU A 25 -4.24 20.54 40.40
CA GLU A 25 -2.91 21.17 40.51
C GLU A 25 -2.10 20.99 39.21
N LYS A 26 -2.09 19.78 38.66
CA LYS A 26 -1.38 19.47 37.43
C LYS A 26 -1.85 20.30 36.24
N ASN A 27 -3.16 20.57 36.18
CA ASN A 27 -3.79 21.26 35.07
C ASN A 27 -4.14 22.71 35.38
N ALA A 28 -3.61 23.31 36.49
CA ALA A 28 -3.93 24.66 36.93
C ALA A 28 -3.71 25.72 35.82
N ASN A 29 -2.66 25.58 35.04
CA ASN A 29 -2.28 26.53 34.00
C ASN A 29 -2.91 26.25 32.62
N TRP A 30 -3.70 25.18 32.49
CA TRP A 30 -4.40 24.87 31.24
C TRP A 30 -5.75 25.58 31.17
N ARG A 31 -6.13 25.99 29.98
CA ARG A 31 -7.47 26.53 29.68
C ARG A 31 -8.03 25.84 28.45
N LEU A 32 -9.35 25.76 28.34
CA LEU A 32 -10.02 25.38 27.11
C LEU A 32 -9.96 26.57 26.15
N ASP A 33 -9.20 26.44 25.08
CA ASP A 33 -9.03 27.47 24.07
C ASP A 33 -10.17 27.43 23.05
N TRP A 34 -10.46 26.25 22.55
CA TRP A 34 -11.49 26.05 21.55
C TRP A 34 -12.10 24.64 21.63
N MET A 35 -13.35 24.51 21.22
CA MET A 35 -14.05 23.25 21.10
C MET A 35 -14.96 23.27 19.88
N GLY A 36 -14.91 22.17 19.08
CA GLY A 36 -15.78 22.03 17.92
C GLY A 36 -17.26 22.01 18.30
N ILE A 37 -18.06 22.86 17.67
CA ILE A 37 -19.51 22.95 17.90
C ILE A 37 -20.34 22.05 16.98
N LEU A 38 -19.75 21.53 15.90
CA LEU A 38 -20.37 20.59 14.97
C LEU A 38 -20.01 19.16 15.34
N PRO A 39 -21.00 18.29 15.61
CA PRO A 39 -20.72 16.90 15.90
C PRO A 39 -20.14 16.19 14.67
N GLY A 40 -19.12 15.39 14.89
CA GLY A 40 -18.57 14.50 13.88
C GLY A 40 -19.57 13.41 13.52
N LYS A 41 -20.22 13.54 12.36
CA LYS A 41 -21.15 12.51 11.85
C LYS A 41 -20.35 11.38 11.20
N ARG A 42 -20.27 10.24 11.85
CA ARG A 42 -19.50 9.09 11.38
C ARG A 42 -20.32 8.19 10.47
N GLU A 43 -21.05 7.23 11.00
CA GLU A 43 -21.92 6.37 10.22
C GLU A 43 -23.24 7.05 9.93
N SER A 44 -23.70 6.96 8.69
CA SER A 44 -24.97 7.52 8.24
C SER A 44 -25.58 6.60 7.20
N ARG A 45 -25.46 6.96 5.92
CA ARG A 45 -25.93 6.15 4.80
C ARG A 45 -24.75 5.37 4.23
N ARG A 46 -25.01 4.12 3.90
CA ARG A 46 -24.14 3.28 3.06
C ARG A 46 -24.86 3.13 1.73
N TYR A 47 -24.11 3.19 0.65
CA TYR A 47 -24.66 2.98 -0.67
C TYR A 47 -24.90 1.49 -0.92
N VAL A 48 -25.77 1.19 -1.87
CA VAL A 48 -26.07 -0.18 -2.26
C VAL A 48 -25.47 -0.44 -3.63
N GLY A 49 -24.46 -1.28 -3.65
CA GLY A 49 -23.79 -1.77 -4.85
C GLY A 49 -24.41 -3.07 -5.35
N ASP A 50 -23.82 -3.63 -6.39
CA ASP A 50 -24.20 -4.96 -6.88
C ASP A 50 -23.90 -6.06 -5.88
N TYR A 51 -22.94 -5.82 -5.00
CA TYR A 51 -22.62 -6.70 -3.87
C TYR A 51 -22.65 -5.90 -2.56
N ILE A 52 -23.20 -6.50 -1.50
CA ILE A 52 -23.16 -5.95 -0.15
C ILE A 52 -22.20 -6.83 0.66
N MET A 53 -20.98 -6.33 0.87
CA MET A 53 -19.96 -7.05 1.65
C MET A 53 -20.37 -7.18 3.12
N THR A 54 -20.20 -8.35 3.69
CA THR A 54 -20.61 -8.70 5.04
C THR A 54 -19.41 -9.02 5.94
N GLN A 55 -19.64 -9.13 7.24
CA GLN A 55 -18.62 -9.62 8.18
C GLN A 55 -18.18 -11.08 7.90
N HIS A 56 -19.02 -11.86 7.26
CA HIS A 56 -18.66 -13.23 6.87
C HIS A 56 -17.60 -13.22 5.77
N ASP A 57 -17.74 -12.31 4.82
CA ASP A 57 -16.76 -12.10 3.76
C ASP A 57 -15.42 -11.65 4.35
N VAL A 58 -15.44 -10.70 5.30
CA VAL A 58 -14.22 -10.26 6.00
C VAL A 58 -13.54 -11.44 6.69
N ARG A 59 -14.30 -12.27 7.43
CA ARG A 59 -13.76 -13.45 8.12
C ARG A 59 -13.23 -14.52 7.19
N ALA A 60 -13.80 -14.61 5.99
CA ALA A 60 -13.37 -15.51 4.93
C ALA A 60 -12.25 -14.93 4.06
N GLU A 61 -11.48 -13.95 4.59
CA GLU A 61 -10.36 -13.26 3.89
C GLU A 61 -10.77 -12.47 2.64
N GLY A 62 -12.06 -12.33 2.33
CA GLY A 62 -12.52 -11.56 1.17
C GLY A 62 -11.90 -12.04 -0.15
N ARG A 63 -11.89 -13.35 -0.40
CA ARG A 63 -11.32 -13.98 -1.61
C ARG A 63 -12.29 -13.85 -2.79
N PHE A 64 -12.44 -12.62 -3.28
CA PHE A 64 -13.29 -12.30 -4.42
C PHE A 64 -12.51 -12.31 -5.73
N ASP A 65 -13.13 -12.78 -6.80
CA ASP A 65 -12.54 -12.69 -8.15
C ASP A 65 -12.37 -11.22 -8.57
N ASP A 66 -13.29 -10.36 -8.12
CA ASP A 66 -13.28 -8.92 -8.37
C ASP A 66 -12.65 -8.10 -7.24
N LEU A 67 -11.71 -8.66 -6.51
CA LEU A 67 -10.95 -7.96 -5.48
C LEU A 67 -10.11 -6.85 -6.11
N ILE A 68 -10.26 -5.60 -5.59
CA ILE A 68 -9.56 -4.40 -6.09
C ILE A 68 -8.83 -3.60 -5.00
N ALA A 69 -9.08 -3.91 -3.75
CA ALA A 69 -8.48 -3.25 -2.60
C ALA A 69 -8.43 -4.23 -1.43
N TYR A 70 -7.79 -3.83 -0.33
CA TYR A 70 -7.71 -4.68 0.85
C TYR A 70 -7.89 -3.88 2.15
N GLY A 71 -8.29 -4.59 3.18
CA GLY A 71 -8.30 -4.13 4.57
C GLY A 71 -7.51 -5.10 5.45
N GLY A 72 -7.28 -4.70 6.69
CA GLY A 72 -6.56 -5.52 7.67
C GLY A 72 -6.85 -5.11 9.11
N TRP A 73 -7.71 -4.12 9.31
CA TRP A 73 -8.12 -3.67 10.64
C TRP A 73 -9.15 -4.62 11.23
N SER A 74 -9.18 -4.80 12.56
CA SER A 74 -10.26 -5.50 13.24
C SER A 74 -11.61 -4.82 12.98
N MET A 75 -12.70 -5.58 13.08
CA MET A 75 -14.04 -4.98 13.02
C MET A 75 -14.33 -4.32 14.38
N ASP A 76 -14.02 -3.02 14.43
CA ASP A 76 -14.16 -2.14 15.59
C ASP A 76 -15.60 -1.63 15.67
N ASP A 77 -16.46 -2.42 16.29
CA ASP A 77 -17.89 -2.19 16.37
C ASP A 77 -18.24 -1.35 17.61
N HIS A 78 -18.94 -0.24 17.39
CA HIS A 78 -19.37 0.64 18.45
C HIS A 78 -20.84 0.40 18.80
N HIS A 79 -21.11 0.21 20.10
CA HIS A 79 -22.46 -0.03 20.58
C HIS A 79 -23.40 1.15 20.20
N PRO A 80 -24.60 0.91 19.67
CA PRO A 80 -25.53 1.97 19.22
C PRO A 80 -25.89 2.97 20.31
N SER A 81 -25.95 2.53 21.59
CA SER A 81 -26.21 3.41 22.74
C SER A 81 -25.00 4.24 23.17
N GLY A 82 -23.82 4.00 22.56
CA GLY A 82 -22.58 4.71 22.89
C GLY A 82 -22.24 4.63 24.38
N PHE A 83 -21.94 5.75 25.01
CA PHE A 83 -21.57 5.82 26.44
C PHE A 83 -22.74 5.53 27.41
N ARG A 84 -23.96 5.43 26.93
CA ARG A 84 -25.15 5.10 27.75
C ARG A 84 -25.35 3.60 27.92
N THR A 85 -24.54 2.77 27.25
CA THR A 85 -24.62 1.31 27.42
C THR A 85 -24.08 0.90 28.80
N ALA A 86 -24.65 -0.13 29.40
CA ALA A 86 -24.08 -0.83 30.53
C ALA A 86 -23.03 -1.87 30.10
N GLU A 87 -22.97 -2.17 28.81
CA GLU A 87 -22.01 -3.08 28.21
C GLU A 87 -20.74 -2.32 27.76
N ARG A 88 -19.79 -3.02 27.16
CA ARG A 88 -18.61 -2.39 26.55
C ARG A 88 -19.05 -1.50 25.38
N PRO A 89 -18.65 -0.23 25.34
CA PRO A 89 -19.08 0.70 24.29
C PRO A 89 -18.46 0.36 22.94
N THR A 90 -17.40 -0.44 22.92
CA THR A 90 -16.70 -0.90 21.72
C THR A 90 -16.32 -2.36 21.86
N ILE A 91 -16.59 -3.14 20.82
CA ILE A 91 -16.22 -4.54 20.70
C ILE A 91 -15.34 -4.69 19.47
N PHE A 92 -14.15 -5.28 19.65
CA PHE A 92 -13.23 -5.60 18.55
C PHE A 92 -13.44 -7.06 18.15
N HIS A 93 -14.00 -7.27 16.97
CA HIS A 93 -14.07 -8.60 16.39
C HIS A 93 -12.85 -8.84 15.49
N PRO A 94 -12.20 -10.00 15.58
CA PRO A 94 -11.02 -10.28 14.76
C PRO A 94 -11.38 -10.31 13.28
N ALA A 95 -10.49 -9.77 12.46
CA ALA A 95 -10.50 -9.91 11.02
C ALA A 95 -9.14 -10.44 10.59
N PRO A 96 -9.06 -11.31 9.58
CA PRO A 96 -7.79 -11.68 9.00
C PRO A 96 -7.12 -10.46 8.36
N SER A 97 -5.80 -10.48 8.29
CA SER A 97 -5.02 -9.42 7.66
C SER A 97 -4.02 -10.07 6.69
N PRO A 98 -4.12 -9.72 5.41
CA PRO A 98 -5.12 -8.88 4.75
C PRO A 98 -6.40 -9.63 4.35
N TYR A 99 -7.49 -8.90 4.14
CA TYR A 99 -8.71 -9.40 3.47
C TYR A 99 -9.05 -8.50 2.27
N GLY A 100 -9.65 -9.10 1.22
CA GLY A 100 -10.01 -8.39 -0.01
C GLY A 100 -11.33 -7.64 0.06
N ILE A 101 -11.44 -6.60 -0.76
CA ILE A 101 -12.64 -5.77 -0.95
C ILE A 101 -13.08 -5.86 -2.42
N PRO A 102 -14.32 -6.27 -2.72
CA PRO A 102 -14.76 -6.50 -4.08
C PRO A 102 -15.14 -5.19 -4.80
N TYR A 103 -14.87 -5.12 -6.10
CA TYR A 103 -15.24 -3.99 -6.96
C TYR A 103 -16.75 -3.74 -6.99
N ARG A 104 -17.58 -4.80 -7.02
CA ARG A 104 -19.05 -4.70 -7.02
C ARG A 104 -19.63 -4.00 -5.78
N SER A 105 -18.83 -3.79 -4.73
CA SER A 105 -19.23 -2.98 -3.57
C SER A 105 -18.94 -1.48 -3.73
N THR A 106 -18.39 -1.05 -4.87
CA THR A 106 -17.89 0.32 -5.08
C THR A 106 -18.62 1.10 -6.18
N TYR A 107 -19.68 0.55 -6.74
CA TYR A 107 -20.53 1.27 -7.69
C TYR A 107 -22.02 0.99 -7.41
N SER A 108 -22.87 1.90 -7.87
CA SER A 108 -24.30 1.85 -7.58
C SER A 108 -25.03 0.76 -8.35
N ARG A 109 -25.93 0.06 -7.68
CA ARG A 109 -26.82 -0.93 -8.29
C ARG A 109 -27.79 -0.33 -9.30
N ASN A 110 -28.27 0.88 -9.03
CA ASN A 110 -29.40 1.49 -9.76
C ASN A 110 -29.09 2.83 -10.42
N ILE A 111 -27.92 3.40 -10.20
CA ILE A 111 -27.46 4.62 -10.86
C ILE A 111 -26.23 4.24 -11.71
N GLU A 112 -26.41 4.28 -13.01
CA GLU A 112 -25.47 3.67 -13.96
C GLU A 112 -24.07 4.29 -13.96
N ASN A 113 -23.94 5.58 -13.65
CA ASN A 113 -22.68 6.31 -13.70
C ASN A 113 -22.20 6.76 -12.31
N LEU A 114 -22.67 6.14 -11.23
CA LEU A 114 -22.27 6.46 -9.87
C LEU A 114 -21.33 5.41 -9.29
N MET A 115 -20.13 5.85 -8.92
CA MET A 115 -19.16 5.09 -8.14
C MET A 115 -19.01 5.71 -6.75
N PHE A 116 -18.54 4.93 -5.80
CA PHE A 116 -18.29 5.39 -4.45
C PHE A 116 -17.06 4.74 -3.83
N ALA A 117 -16.32 5.54 -3.10
CA ALA A 117 -15.12 5.15 -2.36
C ALA A 117 -15.20 5.66 -0.92
N GLY A 118 -14.42 5.06 -0.05
CA GLY A 118 -14.38 5.43 1.35
C GLY A 118 -15.32 4.59 2.21
N ARG A 119 -15.69 5.10 3.38
CA ARG A 119 -16.43 4.32 4.38
C ARG A 119 -17.87 3.96 4.02
N ASN A 120 -18.43 4.62 3.03
CA ASN A 120 -19.84 4.50 2.62
C ASN A 120 -20.06 3.55 1.45
N ILE A 121 -19.07 2.71 1.11
CA ILE A 121 -19.23 1.64 0.14
C ILE A 121 -20.34 0.66 0.55
N SER A 122 -20.70 -0.25 -0.35
CA SER A 122 -21.78 -1.21 -0.14
C SER A 122 -21.36 -2.34 0.81
N VAL A 123 -21.56 -2.12 2.11
CA VAL A 123 -21.17 -3.05 3.19
C VAL A 123 -22.21 -3.07 4.30
N THR A 124 -22.27 -4.15 5.09
CA THR A 124 -23.03 -4.18 6.34
C THR A 124 -22.36 -3.31 7.41
N HIS A 125 -23.07 -3.00 8.49
CA HIS A 125 -22.55 -2.21 9.61
C HIS A 125 -21.27 -2.82 10.18
N THR A 126 -21.27 -4.10 10.48
CA THR A 126 -20.12 -4.79 11.09
C THR A 126 -18.93 -4.84 10.13
N ALA A 127 -19.12 -5.12 8.84
CA ALA A 127 -18.05 -5.07 7.85
C ALA A 127 -17.47 -3.65 7.72
N MET A 128 -18.34 -2.62 7.73
CA MET A 128 -17.90 -1.22 7.68
C MET A 128 -17.01 -0.87 8.87
N SER A 129 -17.21 -1.46 10.03
CA SER A 129 -16.40 -1.16 11.21
C SER A 129 -14.91 -1.48 11.02
N SER A 130 -14.56 -2.31 10.03
CA SER A 130 -13.19 -2.56 9.55
C SER A 130 -12.84 -1.75 8.30
N THR A 131 -13.69 -1.77 7.27
CA THR A 131 -13.36 -1.17 5.95
C THR A 131 -13.26 0.36 5.95
N ARG A 132 -13.73 1.02 7.01
CA ARG A 132 -13.79 2.49 7.15
C ARG A 132 -12.49 3.19 7.51
N VAL A 133 -11.43 2.47 7.85
CA VAL A 133 -10.16 3.10 8.24
C VAL A 133 -9.52 3.83 7.06
N MET A 134 -8.81 4.93 7.33
CA MET A 134 -8.36 5.85 6.28
C MET A 134 -7.48 5.20 5.24
N ALA A 135 -6.54 4.35 5.64
CA ALA A 135 -5.65 3.67 4.68
C ALA A 135 -6.44 2.74 3.74
N THR A 136 -7.38 1.95 4.27
CA THR A 136 -8.28 1.12 3.46
C THR A 136 -9.13 1.97 2.52
N CYS A 137 -9.68 3.09 3.01
CA CYS A 137 -10.44 4.01 2.16
C CYS A 137 -9.57 4.62 1.04
N ALA A 138 -8.29 4.88 1.29
CA ALA A 138 -7.36 5.37 0.27
C ALA A 138 -7.12 4.35 -0.83
N THR A 139 -6.90 3.07 -0.49
CA THR A 139 -6.74 2.00 -1.50
C THR A 139 -8.00 1.80 -2.34
N ILE A 140 -9.19 1.85 -1.70
CA ILE A 140 -10.47 1.84 -2.42
C ILE A 140 -10.57 3.05 -3.36
N GLY A 141 -10.17 4.24 -2.90
CA GLY A 141 -10.20 5.47 -3.71
C GLY A 141 -9.32 5.38 -4.94
N GLN A 142 -8.11 4.84 -4.82
CA GLN A 142 -7.23 4.57 -5.96
C GLN A 142 -7.88 3.61 -6.95
N ALA A 143 -8.42 2.49 -6.47
CA ALA A 143 -9.05 1.49 -7.32
C ALA A 143 -10.27 2.05 -8.08
N VAL A 144 -11.12 2.82 -7.38
CA VAL A 144 -12.29 3.47 -7.99
C VAL A 144 -11.88 4.54 -9.02
N GLY A 145 -10.83 5.33 -8.71
CA GLY A 145 -10.29 6.32 -9.65
C GLY A 145 -9.75 5.69 -10.93
N THR A 146 -8.98 4.60 -10.81
CA THR A 146 -8.48 3.83 -11.95
C THR A 146 -9.63 3.24 -12.77
N ALA A 147 -10.62 2.64 -12.11
CA ALA A 147 -11.80 2.11 -12.80
C ALA A 147 -12.61 3.20 -13.51
N ALA A 148 -12.72 4.38 -12.92
CA ALA A 148 -13.41 5.51 -13.56
C ALA A 148 -12.66 6.01 -14.80
N ALA A 149 -11.33 6.04 -14.77
CA ALA A 149 -10.51 6.38 -15.93
C ALA A 149 -10.71 5.37 -17.08
N ILE A 150 -10.70 4.08 -16.77
CA ILE A 150 -10.99 3.01 -17.76
C ILE A 150 -12.42 3.16 -18.31
N ALA A 151 -13.40 3.41 -17.43
CA ALA A 151 -14.80 3.60 -17.85
C ALA A 151 -14.96 4.76 -18.85
N VAL A 152 -14.33 5.91 -18.56
CA VAL A 152 -14.37 7.10 -19.44
C VAL A 152 -13.65 6.83 -20.76
N ARG A 153 -12.46 6.26 -20.72
CA ARG A 153 -11.66 5.93 -21.90
C ARG A 153 -12.43 5.03 -22.88
N ASP A 154 -13.13 4.02 -22.37
CA ASP A 154 -13.76 2.98 -23.18
C ASP A 154 -15.28 3.20 -23.37
N GLY A 155 -15.85 4.31 -22.85
CA GLY A 155 -17.28 4.60 -22.92
C GLY A 155 -18.14 3.56 -22.17
N LEU A 156 -17.65 3.03 -21.06
CA LEU A 156 -18.31 2.00 -20.26
C LEU A 156 -18.97 2.59 -19.01
N THR A 157 -19.99 1.90 -18.51
CA THR A 157 -20.49 2.11 -17.15
C THR A 157 -19.53 1.45 -16.14
N PRO A 158 -19.58 1.81 -14.85
CA PRO A 158 -18.84 1.08 -13.81
C PRO A 158 -19.09 -0.44 -13.84
N ARG A 159 -20.33 -0.87 -14.04
CA ARG A 159 -20.65 -2.31 -14.24
C ARG A 159 -20.00 -2.86 -15.51
N GLY A 160 -19.94 -2.09 -16.59
CA GLY A 160 -19.25 -2.48 -17.82
C GLY A 160 -17.75 -2.68 -17.64
N VAL A 161 -17.11 -1.94 -16.72
CA VAL A 161 -15.70 -2.19 -16.32
C VAL A 161 -15.58 -3.54 -15.63
N TYR A 162 -16.47 -3.86 -14.69
CA TYR A 162 -16.51 -5.19 -14.07
C TYR A 162 -16.61 -6.32 -15.11
N GLU A 163 -17.53 -6.17 -16.05
CA GLU A 163 -17.85 -7.21 -17.04
C GLU A 163 -16.77 -7.40 -18.12
N LYS A 164 -16.06 -6.32 -18.49
CA LYS A 164 -15.21 -6.30 -19.70
C LYS A 164 -13.75 -5.91 -19.45
N ARG A 165 -13.43 -5.28 -18.32
CA ARG A 165 -12.11 -4.71 -18.04
C ARG A 165 -11.55 -5.03 -16.65
N LEU A 166 -12.14 -5.97 -15.94
CA LEU A 166 -11.72 -6.31 -14.59
C LEU A 166 -10.24 -6.75 -14.54
N GLY A 167 -9.80 -7.57 -15.48
CA GLY A 167 -8.40 -7.99 -15.59
C GLY A 167 -7.45 -6.80 -15.76
N GLU A 168 -7.78 -5.89 -16.69
CA GLU A 168 -7.02 -4.66 -16.90
C GLU A 168 -6.99 -3.77 -15.66
N LEU A 169 -8.13 -3.59 -14.99
CA LEU A 169 -8.20 -2.82 -13.75
C LEU A 169 -7.26 -3.40 -12.68
N LYS A 170 -7.30 -4.71 -12.45
CA LYS A 170 -6.44 -5.37 -11.47
C LYS A 170 -4.96 -5.27 -11.84
N GLN A 171 -4.62 -5.47 -13.11
CA GLN A 171 -3.25 -5.36 -13.60
C GLN A 171 -2.71 -3.94 -13.41
N THR A 172 -3.48 -2.92 -13.83
CA THR A 172 -3.09 -1.51 -13.68
C THR A 172 -2.85 -1.14 -12.21
N LEU A 173 -3.71 -1.60 -11.31
CA LEU A 173 -3.53 -1.37 -9.87
C LEU A 173 -2.24 -2.00 -9.35
N MET A 174 -1.93 -3.24 -9.75
CA MET A 174 -0.70 -3.91 -9.33
C MET A 174 0.55 -3.29 -9.97
N ASP A 175 0.47 -2.84 -11.22
CA ASP A 175 1.56 -2.08 -11.88
C ASP A 175 1.84 -0.75 -11.17
N ASP A 176 0.82 -0.16 -10.56
CA ASP A 176 0.93 1.02 -9.69
C ASP A 176 1.32 0.70 -8.23
N ASP A 177 1.81 -0.51 -7.97
CA ASP A 177 2.24 -1.00 -6.65
C ASP A 177 1.10 -1.13 -5.63
N SER A 178 -0.16 -1.15 -6.06
CA SER A 178 -1.26 -1.51 -5.18
C SER A 178 -1.23 -2.98 -4.82
N TYR A 179 -1.37 -3.28 -3.52
CA TYR A 179 -1.44 -4.67 -3.09
C TYR A 179 -2.86 -5.24 -3.29
N LEU A 180 -2.97 -6.25 -4.09
CA LEU A 180 -4.18 -7.06 -4.24
C LEU A 180 -3.90 -8.46 -3.65
N PRO A 181 -4.33 -8.75 -2.41
CA PRO A 181 -4.10 -10.06 -1.80
C PRO A 181 -4.54 -11.21 -2.71
N PHE A 182 -3.81 -12.31 -2.69
CA PHE A 182 -4.11 -13.52 -3.48
C PHE A 182 -4.03 -13.34 -5.00
N ASN A 183 -3.52 -12.22 -5.47
CA ASN A 183 -3.29 -11.96 -6.90
C ASN A 183 -1.80 -11.78 -7.18
N THR A 184 -1.41 -12.20 -8.37
CA THR A 184 -0.06 -12.05 -8.89
C THR A 184 -0.14 -11.17 -10.13
N ARG A 185 0.74 -10.19 -10.22
CA ARG A 185 0.84 -9.28 -11.36
C ARG A 185 1.39 -10.03 -12.58
N GLU A 186 0.88 -9.73 -13.75
CA GLU A 186 1.48 -10.20 -14.98
C GLU A 186 2.78 -9.43 -15.27
N VAL A 187 3.85 -10.17 -15.47
CA VAL A 187 5.17 -9.62 -15.82
C VAL A 187 5.27 -9.52 -17.34
N PRO A 188 5.86 -8.45 -17.91
CA PRO A 188 6.03 -8.30 -19.35
C PRO A 188 6.77 -9.50 -19.99
N ALA A 189 6.37 -9.87 -21.21
CA ALA A 189 6.97 -11.00 -21.92
C ALA A 189 8.49 -10.82 -22.08
N LEU A 190 8.93 -9.61 -22.43
CA LEU A 190 10.36 -9.31 -22.58
C LEU A 190 11.16 -9.62 -21.30
N THR A 191 10.61 -9.31 -20.13
CA THR A 191 11.22 -9.65 -18.83
C THR A 191 11.17 -11.16 -18.54
N LYS A 192 10.04 -11.82 -18.82
CA LYS A 192 9.87 -13.25 -18.57
C LYS A 192 10.82 -14.12 -19.40
N ASP A 193 10.98 -13.76 -20.66
CA ASP A 193 11.71 -14.56 -21.65
C ASP A 193 13.22 -14.30 -21.63
N ALA A 194 13.67 -13.20 -20.99
CA ALA A 194 15.07 -12.85 -20.89
C ALA A 194 15.86 -13.86 -20.06
N HIS A 195 17.12 -14.07 -20.42
CA HIS A 195 18.07 -14.73 -19.53
C HIS A 195 18.47 -13.77 -18.41
N ILE A 196 18.29 -14.18 -17.15
CA ILE A 196 18.64 -13.36 -15.99
C ILE A 196 20.01 -13.77 -15.43
N SER A 197 20.85 -12.77 -15.14
CA SER A 197 22.09 -12.93 -14.42
C SER A 197 22.20 -11.87 -13.32
N ALA A 198 22.94 -12.15 -12.25
CA ALA A 198 23.11 -11.21 -11.16
C ALA A 198 24.49 -11.37 -10.50
N GLN A 199 25.02 -10.25 -10.01
CA GLN A 199 26.25 -10.22 -9.23
C GLN A 199 26.07 -9.40 -7.93
N GLY A 200 26.75 -9.82 -6.88
CA GLY A 200 26.70 -9.14 -5.59
C GLY A 200 25.45 -9.47 -4.77
N VAL A 201 24.76 -10.56 -5.10
CA VAL A 201 23.60 -11.05 -4.32
C VAL A 201 24.03 -11.43 -2.90
N LYS A 202 23.27 -11.01 -1.91
CA LYS A 202 23.55 -11.21 -0.49
C LYS A 202 22.35 -11.78 0.26
N ALA A 203 22.62 -12.62 1.26
CA ALA A 203 21.63 -12.90 2.28
C ALA A 203 21.36 -11.62 3.07
N ASP A 204 20.09 -11.28 3.29
CA ASP A 204 19.73 -10.14 4.10
C ASP A 204 19.81 -10.51 5.59
N PRO A 205 20.82 -9.97 6.34
CA PRO A 205 20.93 -10.22 7.77
C PRO A 205 19.86 -9.48 8.58
N THR A 206 19.13 -8.54 7.97
CA THR A 206 18.07 -7.75 8.60
C THR A 206 16.68 -8.22 8.19
N ALA A 207 16.59 -9.30 7.39
CA ALA A 207 15.31 -9.88 7.05
C ALA A 207 14.51 -10.16 8.33
N PRO A 208 13.23 -9.79 8.40
CA PRO A 208 12.39 -10.05 9.54
C PRO A 208 12.49 -11.53 9.94
N GLU A 209 12.45 -11.83 11.24
CA GLU A 209 12.44 -13.23 11.73
C GLU A 209 11.33 -14.08 11.03
N ALA A 210 10.28 -13.42 10.54
CA ALA A 210 9.19 -14.02 9.77
C ALA A 210 9.54 -14.32 8.30
N THR A 211 10.65 -13.78 7.75
CA THR A 211 11.08 -14.01 6.37
C THR A 211 12.27 -14.97 6.34
N ASN A 212 12.21 -15.95 5.47
CA ASN A 212 13.35 -16.86 5.26
C ASN A 212 14.48 -16.10 4.54
N PRO A 213 15.65 -15.86 5.19
CA PRO A 213 16.76 -15.12 4.56
C PRO A 213 17.26 -15.75 3.25
N ALA A 214 17.08 -17.05 3.07
CA ALA A 214 17.49 -17.74 1.85
C ALA A 214 16.65 -17.35 0.63
N THR A 215 15.43 -16.83 0.81
CA THR A 215 14.55 -16.45 -0.31
C THR A 215 14.97 -15.16 -1.00
N CYS A 216 15.82 -14.33 -0.37
CA CYS A 216 16.35 -13.11 -0.98
C CYS A 216 17.60 -13.34 -1.86
N LEU A 217 18.04 -14.58 -2.04
CA LEU A 217 19.21 -14.93 -2.85
C LEU A 217 18.88 -15.28 -4.31
N ASN A 218 17.58 -15.36 -4.65
CA ASN A 218 17.18 -15.81 -5.97
C ASN A 218 16.77 -14.63 -6.86
N PRO A 219 17.55 -14.25 -7.88
CA PRO A 219 17.20 -13.17 -8.82
C PRO A 219 15.90 -13.41 -9.57
N GLU A 220 15.48 -14.67 -9.76
CA GLU A 220 14.19 -15.00 -10.39
C GLU A 220 12.99 -14.40 -9.64
N ALA A 221 13.15 -14.10 -8.34
CA ALA A 221 12.11 -13.44 -7.57
C ALA A 221 11.77 -12.04 -8.10
N LEU A 222 12.71 -11.36 -8.79
CA LEU A 222 12.49 -10.03 -9.36
C LEU A 222 11.45 -9.99 -10.48
N ARG A 223 11.06 -11.15 -11.01
CA ARG A 223 10.07 -11.30 -12.07
C ARG A 223 8.97 -12.33 -11.74
N ASN A 224 8.71 -12.55 -10.44
CA ASN A 224 7.65 -13.46 -9.98
C ASN A 224 6.25 -12.80 -9.89
N GLY A 225 6.15 -11.49 -10.11
CA GLY A 225 4.91 -10.73 -10.04
C GLY A 225 4.45 -10.39 -8.61
N LEU A 226 5.32 -10.58 -7.61
CA LEU A 226 5.05 -10.27 -6.20
C LEU A 226 5.99 -9.16 -5.73
N ASP A 227 5.48 -7.97 -5.57
CA ASP A 227 6.28 -6.77 -5.34
C ASP A 227 6.53 -6.49 -3.84
N ARG A 228 6.46 -7.49 -2.97
CA ARG A 228 6.61 -7.36 -1.50
C ARG A 228 6.77 -8.69 -0.79
N PRO A 229 7.20 -8.70 0.48
CA PRO A 229 7.16 -9.91 1.29
C PRO A 229 5.72 -10.39 1.50
N ILE A 230 5.49 -11.69 1.36
CA ILE A 230 4.19 -12.35 1.58
C ILE A 230 4.41 -13.63 2.36
N GLY A 231 3.73 -13.77 3.49
CA GLY A 231 3.97 -14.90 4.39
C GLY A 231 5.40 -14.88 4.94
N GLY A 232 6.12 -15.98 4.80
CA GLY A 232 7.53 -16.09 5.19
C GLY A 232 8.52 -15.85 4.05
N GLU A 233 8.04 -15.44 2.86
CA GLU A 233 8.87 -15.28 1.68
C GLU A 233 9.17 -13.81 1.39
N TYR A 234 10.43 -13.48 1.12
CA TYR A 234 10.84 -12.11 0.81
C TYR A 234 10.30 -11.62 -0.54
N ASN A 235 10.21 -12.51 -1.56
CA ASN A 235 9.76 -12.20 -2.92
C ASN A 235 10.56 -11.08 -3.60
N GLY A 236 11.85 -11.07 -3.43
CA GLY A 236 12.77 -10.09 -3.98
C GLY A 236 14.20 -10.59 -3.95
N CYS A 237 15.13 -9.71 -4.25
CA CYS A 237 16.57 -10.01 -4.18
C CYS A 237 17.31 -8.88 -3.48
N VAL A 238 18.29 -9.23 -2.67
CA VAL A 238 19.13 -8.27 -1.94
C VAL A 238 20.52 -8.27 -2.53
N PHE A 239 21.08 -7.08 -2.73
CA PHE A 239 22.38 -6.86 -3.37
C PHE A 239 23.31 -6.07 -2.45
N ALA A 240 24.61 -6.38 -2.50
CA ALA A 240 25.62 -5.46 -2.00
C ALA A 240 25.65 -4.18 -2.83
N ARG A 241 26.14 -3.08 -2.30
CA ARG A 241 26.43 -1.86 -3.06
C ARG A 241 27.35 -2.19 -4.24
N GLY A 242 27.03 -1.69 -5.42
CA GLY A 242 27.70 -2.01 -6.68
C GLY A 242 27.28 -3.34 -7.31
N GLY A 243 26.40 -4.10 -6.64
CA GLY A 243 25.77 -5.28 -7.23
C GLY A 243 24.81 -4.92 -8.35
N TYR A 244 24.54 -5.89 -9.24
CA TYR A 244 23.64 -5.67 -10.36
C TYR A 244 22.82 -6.90 -10.70
N VAL A 245 21.72 -6.68 -11.40
CA VAL A 245 20.95 -7.68 -12.14
C VAL A 245 20.88 -7.28 -13.61
N GLU A 246 20.95 -8.25 -14.50
CA GLU A 246 20.94 -8.04 -15.94
C GLU A 246 19.96 -9.01 -16.60
N TYR A 247 19.19 -8.47 -17.52
CA TYR A 247 18.39 -9.23 -18.49
C TYR A 247 19.10 -9.22 -19.82
N ASP A 248 19.38 -10.40 -20.38
CA ASP A 248 19.88 -10.61 -21.74
C ASP A 248 18.72 -11.12 -22.61
N PHE A 249 18.43 -10.42 -23.69
CA PHE A 249 17.34 -10.74 -24.62
C PHE A 249 17.78 -11.67 -25.74
N GLY A 250 19.08 -12.01 -25.82
CA GLY A 250 19.66 -12.85 -26.85
C GLY A 250 19.66 -12.24 -28.27
N LYS A 251 19.09 -11.06 -28.44
CA LYS A 251 19.02 -10.31 -29.70
C LYS A 251 18.77 -8.82 -29.41
N ARG A 252 19.09 -7.99 -30.38
CA ARG A 252 18.77 -6.56 -30.32
C ARG A 252 17.25 -6.36 -30.30
N THR A 253 16.77 -5.67 -29.28
CA THR A 253 15.35 -5.49 -28.98
C THR A 253 15.10 -4.05 -28.54
N HIS A 254 13.98 -3.46 -28.94
CA HIS A 254 13.53 -2.16 -28.45
C HIS A 254 13.06 -2.26 -27.02
N VAL A 255 13.51 -1.36 -26.15
CA VAL A 255 13.04 -1.22 -24.76
C VAL A 255 12.39 0.13 -24.60
N GLY A 256 11.08 0.14 -24.33
CA GLY A 256 10.27 1.36 -24.16
C GLY A 256 10.06 1.77 -22.71
N ARG A 257 10.17 0.84 -21.75
CA ARG A 257 9.95 1.13 -20.32
C ARG A 257 10.74 0.20 -19.41
N ALA A 258 11.19 0.74 -18.27
CA ALA A 258 11.64 -0.02 -17.12
C ALA A 258 10.82 0.35 -15.87
N ARG A 259 10.45 -0.65 -15.06
CA ARG A 259 9.76 -0.51 -13.77
C ARG A 259 10.57 -1.22 -12.70
N ILE A 260 10.79 -0.54 -11.57
CA ILE A 260 11.57 -1.05 -10.45
C ILE A 260 10.78 -0.85 -9.17
N ILE A 261 10.74 -1.86 -8.31
CA ILE A 261 10.20 -1.75 -6.95
C ILE A 261 11.32 -2.02 -5.95
N PHE A 262 11.71 -0.98 -5.22
CA PHE A 262 12.71 -1.08 -4.17
C PHE A 262 12.09 -1.48 -2.83
N ASP A 263 12.90 -2.06 -1.96
CA ASP A 263 12.52 -2.28 -0.58
C ASP A 263 12.37 -0.92 0.15
N SER A 264 11.23 -0.73 0.78
CA SER A 264 10.90 0.47 1.54
C SER A 264 10.64 0.18 3.02
N ASP A 265 11.08 -0.99 3.51
CA ASP A 265 10.87 -1.40 4.89
C ASP A 265 9.42 -1.20 5.35
N LEU A 266 8.48 -1.81 4.63
CA LEU A 266 7.03 -1.65 4.87
C LEU A 266 6.64 -1.91 6.33
N ASN A 267 7.36 -2.80 7.02
CA ASN A 267 7.13 -3.16 8.41
C ASN A 267 7.98 -2.36 9.41
N ARG A 268 8.87 -1.47 8.95
CA ARG A 268 9.79 -0.71 9.79
C ARG A 268 10.75 -1.57 10.62
N GLU A 269 11.17 -2.71 10.08
CA GLU A 269 12.04 -3.65 10.80
C GLU A 269 13.47 -3.13 10.95
N THR A 270 13.94 -2.32 10.00
CA THR A 270 15.30 -1.75 10.03
C THR A 270 15.40 -0.42 10.78
N GLU A 271 14.30 0.15 11.23
CA GLU A 271 14.30 1.42 11.95
C GLU A 271 14.92 1.25 13.35
N PRO A 272 15.93 2.05 13.70
CA PRO A 272 16.58 1.97 15.00
C PRO A 272 15.73 2.52 16.14
N ASP A 273 14.79 3.43 15.85
CA ASP A 273 13.95 4.07 16.86
C ASP A 273 12.83 3.14 17.32
N PRO A 274 12.78 2.76 18.62
CA PRO A 274 11.71 1.93 19.16
C PRO A 274 10.30 2.50 18.94
N LEU A 275 10.15 3.84 18.89
CA LEU A 275 8.85 4.48 18.63
C LEU A 275 8.37 4.21 17.20
N TYR A 276 9.27 4.12 16.23
CA TYR A 276 8.94 3.71 14.87
C TYR A 276 8.43 2.28 14.84
N LYS A 277 9.08 1.36 15.53
CA LYS A 277 8.63 -0.04 15.62
C LYS A 277 7.27 -0.17 16.30
N LEU A 278 7.05 0.55 17.40
CA LEU A 278 5.79 0.54 18.13
C LEU A 278 4.63 1.14 17.34
N ASN A 279 4.88 2.19 16.56
CA ASN A 279 3.88 2.94 15.81
C ASN A 279 3.95 2.68 14.30
N ARG A 280 4.58 1.60 13.87
CA ARG A 280 4.80 1.28 12.46
C ARG A 280 3.55 1.30 11.57
N ASN A 281 2.39 1.08 12.17
CA ASN A 281 1.13 1.11 11.44
C ASN A 281 0.44 2.49 11.44
N MET A 282 0.88 3.44 12.28
CA MET A 282 0.19 4.71 12.48
C MET A 282 1.15 5.84 12.88
N ILE A 283 2.24 6.01 12.17
CA ILE A 283 3.18 7.11 12.44
C ILE A 283 2.60 8.41 11.86
N HIS A 284 2.07 9.27 12.70
CA HIS A 284 1.32 10.43 12.25
C HIS A 284 1.48 11.68 13.11
N ASN A 285 1.79 11.53 14.40
CA ASN A 285 1.95 12.66 15.32
C ASN A 285 3.42 12.80 15.72
N ARG A 286 4.20 13.50 14.90
CA ARG A 286 5.58 13.82 15.24
C ARG A 286 5.60 14.99 16.22
N ALA A 287 6.37 14.86 17.30
CA ALA A 287 6.71 15.99 18.14
C ALA A 287 7.55 17.01 17.35
N LEU A 288 7.36 18.29 17.60
CA LEU A 288 8.08 19.36 16.89
C LEU A 288 9.61 19.27 17.00
N ASN A 289 10.10 18.60 18.04
CA ASN A 289 11.53 18.38 18.27
C ASN A 289 12.06 17.05 17.69
N TRP A 290 11.25 16.29 16.96
CA TRP A 290 11.74 15.11 16.29
C TRP A 290 12.50 15.49 15.01
N PRO A 291 13.50 14.71 14.60
CA PRO A 291 14.21 14.94 13.35
C PRO A 291 13.26 14.88 12.15
N ASP A 292 13.62 15.52 11.06
CA ASP A 292 12.83 15.50 9.83
C ASP A 292 12.60 14.07 9.33
N CYS A 293 11.50 13.88 8.59
CA CYS A 293 11.24 12.59 7.96
C CYS A 293 12.31 12.31 6.90
N CYS A 294 13.07 11.25 7.13
CA CYS A 294 13.98 10.71 6.13
C CYS A 294 13.28 9.59 5.34
N PRO A 295 13.67 9.34 4.10
CA PRO A 295 13.30 8.12 3.41
C PRO A 295 13.67 6.88 4.25
N PRO A 296 12.93 5.77 4.13
CA PRO A 296 13.34 4.51 4.74
C PRO A 296 14.78 4.15 4.36
N ARG A 297 15.54 3.68 5.33
CA ARG A 297 16.97 3.36 5.15
C ARG A 297 17.24 2.30 4.08
N THR A 298 16.24 1.43 3.82
CA THR A 298 16.30 0.38 2.81
C THR A 298 16.17 0.90 1.38
N ILE A 299 15.51 2.05 1.16
CA ILE A 299 15.30 2.56 -0.20
C ILE A 299 16.64 2.81 -0.88
N THR A 300 16.79 2.27 -2.08
CA THR A 300 17.93 2.52 -2.95
C THR A 300 17.93 3.99 -3.37
N ARG A 301 18.92 4.75 -2.91
CA ARG A 301 19.11 6.18 -3.18
C ARG A 301 19.70 6.43 -4.55
N ALA A 302 20.71 5.62 -4.90
CA ALA A 302 21.42 5.75 -6.16
C ALA A 302 21.46 4.43 -6.91
N TYR A 303 21.13 4.49 -8.20
CA TYR A 303 21.16 3.35 -9.10
C TYR A 303 21.35 3.81 -10.55
N ARG A 304 21.71 2.86 -11.43
CA ARG A 304 21.88 3.11 -12.86
C ARG A 304 21.22 2.00 -13.67
N LEU A 305 20.54 2.39 -14.75
CA LEU A 305 20.13 1.50 -15.82
C LEU A 305 21.05 1.68 -17.02
N ASP A 306 21.63 0.60 -17.48
CA ASP A 306 22.46 0.56 -18.68
C ASP A 306 21.85 -0.39 -19.70
N GLY A 307 21.87 0.00 -20.97
CA GLY A 307 21.64 -0.89 -22.10
C GLY A 307 22.91 -1.67 -22.41
N VAL A 308 22.76 -2.97 -22.64
CA VAL A 308 23.83 -3.88 -23.04
C VAL A 308 23.84 -4.01 -24.55
N LEU A 309 24.96 -3.72 -25.20
CA LEU A 309 25.14 -3.86 -26.66
C LEU A 309 25.65 -5.27 -27.04
N GLU A 310 25.65 -5.58 -28.33
CA GLU A 310 26.09 -6.89 -28.85
C GLU A 310 27.53 -7.27 -28.47
N ASP A 311 28.41 -6.27 -28.34
CA ASP A 311 29.80 -6.47 -27.92
C ASP A 311 29.97 -6.51 -26.39
N GLY A 312 28.87 -6.49 -25.63
CA GLY A 312 28.85 -6.47 -24.17
C GLY A 312 29.15 -5.09 -23.56
N SER A 313 29.37 -4.05 -24.37
CA SER A 313 29.54 -2.68 -23.87
C SER A 313 28.24 -2.13 -23.32
N LEU A 314 28.34 -1.17 -22.36
CA LEU A 314 27.22 -0.58 -21.68
C LEU A 314 27.00 0.85 -22.17
N ILE A 315 25.74 1.19 -22.45
CA ILE A 315 25.31 2.58 -22.70
C ILE A 315 24.39 3.03 -21.57
N PRO A 316 24.59 4.21 -21.01
CA PRO A 316 23.74 4.71 -19.94
C PRO A 316 22.34 5.04 -20.47
N LEU A 317 21.30 4.51 -19.82
CA LEU A 317 19.89 4.82 -20.11
C LEU A 317 19.30 5.73 -19.04
N VAL A 318 19.59 5.46 -17.76
CA VAL A 318 19.10 6.23 -16.62
C VAL A 318 20.18 6.28 -15.55
N GLU A 319 20.35 7.44 -14.91
CA GLU A 319 21.16 7.61 -13.72
C GLU A 319 20.34 8.32 -12.65
N ALA A 320 20.21 7.72 -11.48
CA ALA A 320 19.50 8.27 -10.33
C ALA A 320 20.47 8.35 -9.13
N SER A 321 20.56 9.53 -8.50
CA SER A 321 21.47 9.76 -7.37
C SER A 321 20.78 10.20 -6.07
N ASP A 322 19.49 10.52 -6.13
CA ASP A 322 18.70 11.04 -4.99
C ASP A 322 17.25 10.51 -5.01
N ASN A 323 17.12 9.20 -5.23
CA ASN A 323 15.80 8.57 -5.26
C ASN A 323 15.24 8.40 -3.85
N HIS A 324 13.98 8.76 -3.64
CA HIS A 324 13.20 8.49 -2.43
C HIS A 324 11.90 7.74 -2.73
N GLN A 325 11.76 7.24 -3.95
CA GLN A 325 10.59 6.49 -4.37
C GLN A 325 10.83 4.98 -4.23
N ARG A 326 9.83 4.29 -3.71
CA ARG A 326 9.79 2.83 -3.76
C ARG A 326 9.59 2.32 -5.18
N ARG A 327 8.61 2.87 -5.89
CA ARG A 327 8.27 2.56 -7.27
C ARG A 327 8.90 3.58 -8.20
N CYS A 328 9.80 3.12 -9.06
CA CYS A 328 10.42 3.92 -10.09
C CYS A 328 10.03 3.39 -11.47
N VAL A 329 9.60 4.29 -12.34
CA VAL A 329 9.25 3.98 -13.73
C VAL A 329 10.00 4.92 -14.63
N HIS A 330 10.65 4.37 -15.63
CA HIS A 330 11.42 5.11 -16.62
C HIS A 330 10.91 4.79 -18.01
N ASP A 331 10.46 5.80 -18.73
CA ASP A 331 10.21 5.70 -20.16
C ASP A 331 11.57 5.70 -20.87
N LEU A 332 11.77 4.68 -21.69
CA LEU A 332 13.01 4.44 -22.43
C LEU A 332 12.71 4.50 -23.92
N ASP A 333 13.78 4.64 -24.74
CA ASP A 333 13.72 4.54 -26.18
C ASP A 333 15.10 4.05 -26.66
N ALA A 334 15.35 2.77 -26.52
CA ALA A 334 16.67 2.19 -26.75
C ALA A 334 16.58 0.83 -27.45
N GLU A 335 17.47 0.63 -28.43
CA GLU A 335 17.69 -0.63 -29.15
C GLU A 335 18.91 -1.33 -28.54
N VAL A 336 18.70 -2.34 -27.69
CA VAL A 336 19.75 -3.00 -26.90
C VAL A 336 19.56 -4.53 -26.89
N CYS A 337 20.62 -5.25 -26.55
CA CYS A 337 20.57 -6.71 -26.39
C CYS A 337 20.23 -7.14 -24.96
N GLY A 338 20.28 -6.20 -24.02
CA GLY A 338 19.95 -6.43 -22.61
C GLY A 338 19.83 -5.15 -21.83
N VAL A 339 19.37 -5.24 -20.59
CA VAL A 339 19.32 -4.12 -19.64
C VAL A 339 19.89 -4.55 -18.30
N ARG A 340 20.80 -3.72 -17.76
CA ARG A 340 21.42 -3.92 -16.45
C ARG A 340 20.95 -2.85 -15.46
N LEU A 341 20.46 -3.29 -14.31
CA LEU A 341 20.21 -2.43 -13.15
C LEU A 341 21.38 -2.60 -12.17
N THR A 342 22.15 -1.53 -11.96
CA THR A 342 23.24 -1.47 -10.98
C THR A 342 22.80 -0.68 -9.75
N LEU A 343 22.97 -1.25 -8.57
CA LEU A 343 22.55 -0.70 -7.28
C LEU A 343 23.73 -0.05 -6.57
N ILE A 344 23.72 1.28 -6.43
CA ILE A 344 24.90 2.05 -6.03
C ILE A 344 24.90 2.37 -4.54
N ASP A 345 23.75 2.88 -4.01
CA ASP A 345 23.68 3.35 -2.63
C ASP A 345 22.26 3.33 -2.09
N THR A 346 22.09 3.37 -0.76
CA THR A 346 20.82 3.46 -0.05
C THR A 346 20.80 4.67 0.88
N TRP A 347 19.67 4.94 1.53
CA TRP A 347 19.55 5.99 2.56
C TRP A 347 20.14 5.59 3.92
N GLY A 348 20.74 4.42 4.08
CA GLY A 348 21.44 4.10 5.33
C GLY A 348 21.74 2.65 5.58
N LEU A 349 21.49 1.74 4.64
CA LEU A 349 21.89 0.35 4.71
C LEU A 349 23.04 0.05 3.74
N GLU A 350 23.83 -0.98 4.08
CA GLU A 350 24.91 -1.48 3.23
C GLU A 350 24.42 -2.34 2.05
N GLN A 351 23.14 -2.68 2.05
CA GLN A 351 22.52 -3.57 1.09
C GLN A 351 21.29 -2.92 0.45
N CYS A 352 21.06 -3.24 -0.81
CA CYS A 352 19.96 -2.74 -1.62
C CYS A 352 18.95 -3.86 -1.87
N GLY A 353 17.71 -3.71 -1.37
CA GLY A 353 16.62 -4.64 -1.63
C GLY A 353 15.80 -4.23 -2.85
N VAL A 354 15.51 -5.19 -3.73
CA VAL A 354 14.68 -5.01 -4.91
C VAL A 354 13.63 -6.12 -4.94
N PHE A 355 12.36 -5.75 -5.08
CA PHE A 355 11.25 -6.69 -5.20
C PHE A 355 10.88 -6.98 -6.65
N SER A 356 11.03 -6.01 -7.53
CA SER A 356 10.69 -6.20 -8.94
C SER A 356 11.58 -5.35 -9.83
N PHE A 357 11.98 -5.93 -10.95
CA PHE A 357 12.61 -5.23 -12.05
C PHE A 357 12.02 -5.75 -13.34
N ASP A 358 11.23 -4.91 -14.01
CA ASP A 358 10.58 -5.26 -15.28
C ASP A 358 11.08 -4.35 -16.39
N VAL A 359 11.18 -4.91 -17.58
CA VAL A 359 11.42 -4.18 -18.82
C VAL A 359 10.37 -4.58 -19.85
N SER A 360 9.92 -3.64 -20.65
CA SER A 360 8.91 -3.86 -21.72
C SER A 360 9.26 -3.11 -22.98
N GLU A 361 8.77 -3.60 -24.11
CA GLU A 361 8.92 -2.96 -25.42
C GLU A 361 8.07 -1.69 -25.56
N THR A 362 6.95 -1.63 -24.84
CA THR A 362 5.99 -0.52 -24.89
C THR A 362 6.02 0.30 -23.60
N LYS A 363 5.66 1.59 -23.74
CA LYS A 363 5.48 2.52 -22.62
C LYS A 363 4.27 2.21 -21.76
#